data_ef51207532bc908122d343506a6ef788
#
_entry.id   ef51207532bc908122d343506a6ef788
#
_cell.length_a   1.000
_cell.length_b   1.000
_cell.length_c   1.000
_cell.angle_alpha   90.00
_cell.angle_beta   90.00
_cell.angle_gamma   90.00
#
_symmetry.space_group_name_H-M   'P 1'
#
loop_
_entity.id
_entity.type
_entity.pdbx_description
1 polymer ?
#
loop_
_entity_poly.entity_id
_entity_poly.type
_entity_poly.pdbx_seq_one_letter_code
_entity_poly.pdbx_strand_id
1 'polypeptide(L)'
;MKIPLILYEKDLPLMTNKTNIDPYMDYENCVDRLMKEWDEHGSLFVAFDFDNTVFDYHRKGFSFPAVEFLLRECKKEGFKLILFTAKETNEELNRCVDYCKERGYEPDFINMSPVMNTKKPYYNILLDDRAGLDSAATVLSFVLARIQSKRKQNEQQ
;
A
#
# COMPACT_ATOMS: atom_id res chain seq x y z
N MET A 1 19.14 -11.60 -2.52
CA MET A 1 18.22 -12.34 -1.63
C MET A 1 16.83 -12.29 -2.28
N LYS A 2 16.32 -13.42 -2.75
CA LYS A 2 14.97 -13.48 -3.32
C LYS A 2 13.99 -13.46 -2.14
N ILE A 3 13.21 -12.38 -2.01
CA ILE A 3 12.08 -12.35 -1.09
C ILE A 3 11.02 -13.25 -1.72
N PRO A 4 10.60 -14.37 -1.09
CA PRO A 4 9.53 -15.18 -1.63
C PRO A 4 8.20 -14.48 -1.34
N LEU A 5 7.77 -13.62 -2.26
CA LEU A 5 6.44 -12.99 -2.25
C LEU A 5 5.48 -13.81 -3.11
N ILE A 6 5.39 -15.09 -2.82
CA ILE A 6 4.37 -15.97 -3.39
C ILE A 6 3.81 -16.79 -2.24
N LEU A 7 2.96 -16.16 -1.45
CA LEU A 7 1.94 -16.92 -0.75
C LEU A 7 0.89 -17.27 -1.82
N TYR A 8 0.93 -18.50 -2.30
CA TYR A 8 -0.14 -19.01 -3.13
C TYR A 8 -1.42 -19.06 -2.31
N GLU A 9 -2.55 -18.78 -2.93
CA GLU A 9 -3.90 -18.89 -2.36
C GLU A 9 -4.16 -20.21 -1.59
N LYS A 10 -3.34 -21.25 -1.85
CA LYS A 10 -3.39 -22.55 -1.19
C LYS A 10 -2.79 -22.60 0.22
N ASP A 11 -2.00 -21.59 0.59
CA ASP A 11 -1.31 -21.53 1.88
C ASP A 11 -2.00 -20.58 2.88
N LEU A 12 -3.13 -19.98 2.50
CA LEU A 12 -3.97 -19.21 3.40
C LEU A 12 -4.74 -20.15 4.33
N PRO A 13 -4.61 -20.01 5.67
CA PRO A 13 -5.47 -20.75 6.57
C PRO A 13 -6.93 -20.40 6.28
N LEU A 14 -7.75 -21.43 6.05
CA LEU A 14 -9.21 -21.30 5.94
C LEU A 14 -9.76 -20.80 7.28
N MET A 15 -9.83 -19.51 7.46
CA MET A 15 -10.51 -18.88 8.60
C MET A 15 -12.01 -18.94 8.36
N THR A 16 -12.66 -19.99 8.83
CA THR A 16 -14.09 -20.31 8.58
C THR A 16 -15.06 -19.57 9.49
N ASN A 17 -14.62 -18.67 10.36
CA ASN A 17 -15.51 -17.91 11.25
C ASN A 17 -15.27 -16.42 11.10
N LYS A 18 -15.98 -15.79 10.13
CA LYS A 18 -16.11 -14.34 10.08
C LYS A 18 -16.87 -13.88 11.32
N THR A 19 -16.18 -13.37 12.32
CA THR A 19 -16.81 -12.78 13.50
C THR A 19 -17.19 -11.33 13.19
N ASN A 20 -18.38 -10.91 13.60
CA ASN A 20 -18.80 -9.49 13.52
C ASN A 20 -18.24 -8.64 14.68
N ILE A 21 -17.36 -9.22 15.50
CA ILE A 21 -16.68 -8.56 16.62
C ILE A 21 -15.30 -8.15 16.12
N ASP A 22 -15.00 -6.87 16.25
CA ASP A 22 -13.75 -6.27 15.76
C ASP A 22 -13.36 -6.75 14.34
N PRO A 23 -14.25 -6.60 13.34
CA PRO A 23 -14.12 -7.28 12.05
C PRO A 23 -12.81 -6.96 11.32
N TYR A 24 -12.21 -5.81 11.58
CA TYR A 24 -10.95 -5.39 10.94
C TYR A 24 -9.69 -5.70 11.76
N MET A 25 -9.83 -6.49 12.84
CA MET A 25 -8.71 -7.22 13.45
C MET A 25 -8.42 -8.53 12.71
N ASP A 26 -9.14 -8.83 11.65
CA ASP A 26 -8.99 -9.99 10.77
C ASP A 26 -8.46 -9.55 9.40
N TYR A 27 -7.38 -10.17 8.94
CA TYR A 27 -6.76 -9.85 7.65
C TYR A 27 -7.70 -10.09 6.47
N GLU A 28 -8.48 -11.17 6.49
CA GLU A 28 -9.40 -11.49 5.40
C GLU A 28 -10.47 -10.40 5.25
N ASN A 29 -11.03 -9.92 6.35
CA ASN A 29 -12.00 -8.82 6.30
C ASN A 29 -11.36 -7.52 5.79
N CYS A 30 -10.11 -7.24 6.16
CA CYS A 30 -9.37 -6.09 5.64
C CYS A 30 -9.14 -6.22 4.12
N VAL A 31 -8.72 -7.41 3.67
CA VAL A 31 -8.49 -7.69 2.25
C VAL A 31 -9.80 -7.63 1.47
N ASP A 32 -10.87 -8.26 1.96
CA ASP A 32 -12.19 -8.25 1.32
C ASP A 32 -12.74 -6.83 1.15
N ARG A 33 -12.54 -5.95 2.15
CA ARG A 33 -12.91 -4.54 2.05
C ARG A 33 -12.18 -3.84 0.91
N LEU A 34 -10.87 -3.98 0.84
CA LEU A 34 -10.07 -3.36 -0.22
C LEU A 34 -10.38 -3.93 -1.59
N MET A 35 -10.63 -5.25 -1.69
CA MET A 35 -11.04 -5.87 -2.94
C MET A 35 -12.38 -5.36 -3.43
N LYS A 36 -13.35 -5.16 -2.52
CA LYS A 36 -14.65 -4.55 -2.85
C LYS A 36 -14.46 -3.11 -3.37
N GLU A 37 -13.67 -2.29 -2.69
CA GLU A 37 -13.37 -0.92 -3.11
C GLU A 37 -12.66 -0.89 -4.48
N TRP A 38 -11.75 -1.83 -4.72
CA TRP A 38 -11.11 -1.98 -6.03
C TRP A 38 -12.07 -2.44 -7.13
N ASP A 39 -12.95 -3.40 -6.85
CA ASP A 39 -13.97 -3.87 -7.81
C ASP A 39 -14.96 -2.74 -8.17
N GLU A 40 -15.27 -1.84 -7.22
CA GLU A 40 -16.18 -0.70 -7.44
C GLU A 40 -15.53 0.44 -8.23
N HIS A 41 -14.23 0.70 -8.01
CA HIS A 41 -13.56 1.92 -8.52
C HIS A 41 -12.42 1.64 -9.52
N GLY A 42 -11.99 0.39 -9.67
CA GLY A 42 -10.90 -0.01 -10.56
C GLY A 42 -9.50 0.40 -10.08
N SER A 43 -9.39 1.10 -8.95
CA SER A 43 -8.13 1.58 -8.37
C SER A 43 -8.27 1.77 -6.86
N LEU A 44 -7.14 1.86 -6.17
CA LEU A 44 -7.07 2.20 -4.75
C LEU A 44 -6.16 3.41 -4.53
N PHE A 45 -6.40 4.16 -3.46
CA PHE A 45 -5.51 5.18 -2.95
C PHE A 45 -4.65 4.59 -1.83
N VAL A 46 -3.34 4.51 -2.06
CA VAL A 46 -2.36 4.02 -1.10
C VAL A 46 -1.55 5.20 -0.59
N ALA A 47 -1.76 5.57 0.66
CA ALA A 47 -0.94 6.56 1.32
C ALA A 47 0.31 5.89 1.91
N PHE A 48 1.43 6.60 1.93
CA PHE A 48 2.66 6.13 2.56
C PHE A 48 3.45 7.28 3.17
N ASP A 49 4.05 7.01 4.34
CA ASP A 49 4.99 7.90 4.98
C ASP A 49 6.38 7.80 4.36
N PHE A 50 7.20 8.82 4.53
CA PHE A 50 8.56 8.88 3.96
C PHE A 50 9.63 8.39 4.94
N ASP A 51 9.77 9.09 6.06
CA ASP A 51 10.86 8.86 7.01
C ASP A 51 10.68 7.53 7.77
N ASN A 52 11.67 6.64 7.74
CA ASN A 52 11.65 5.30 8.33
C ASN A 52 10.57 4.33 7.76
N THR A 53 9.93 4.71 6.68
CA THR A 53 9.01 3.85 5.93
C THR A 53 9.61 3.46 4.56
N VAL A 54 10.21 4.42 3.86
CA VAL A 54 10.94 4.21 2.61
C VAL A 54 12.34 4.83 2.62
N PHE A 55 12.62 5.73 3.55
CA PHE A 55 13.87 6.47 3.66
C PHE A 55 14.50 6.31 5.05
N ASP A 56 15.80 6.02 5.11
CA ASP A 56 16.56 5.89 6.37
C ASP A 56 16.87 7.27 6.96
N TYR A 57 15.88 7.84 7.68
CA TYR A 57 15.99 9.17 8.28
C TYR A 57 17.16 9.30 9.25
N HIS A 58 17.43 8.26 10.04
CA HIS A 58 18.48 8.27 11.05
C HIS A 58 19.86 7.84 10.54
N ARG A 59 20.02 7.55 9.24
CA ARG A 59 21.27 7.13 8.60
C ARG A 59 21.93 5.94 9.31
N LYS A 60 21.12 4.95 9.70
CA LYS A 60 21.58 3.73 10.38
C LYS A 60 21.93 2.60 9.41
N GLY A 61 21.88 2.84 8.11
CA GLY A 61 22.10 1.83 7.08
C GLY A 61 20.90 0.92 6.83
N PHE A 62 19.68 1.36 7.18
CA PHE A 62 18.46 0.63 6.92
C PHE A 62 18.04 0.76 5.45
N SER A 63 17.40 -0.29 4.95
CA SER A 63 16.76 -0.31 3.63
C SER A 63 15.34 -0.86 3.76
N PHE A 64 14.47 -0.47 2.83
CA PHE A 64 13.03 -0.75 2.89
C PHE A 64 12.52 -1.49 1.64
N PRO A 65 13.20 -2.56 1.17
CA PRO A 65 12.91 -3.17 -0.12
C PRO A 65 11.49 -3.75 -0.22
N ALA A 66 10.91 -4.22 0.88
CA ALA A 66 9.56 -4.77 0.88
C ALA A 66 8.50 -3.69 0.63
N VAL A 67 8.59 -2.55 1.31
CA VAL A 67 7.68 -1.42 1.13
C VAL A 67 7.84 -0.82 -0.27
N GLU A 68 9.07 -0.59 -0.71
CA GLU A 68 9.35 -0.08 -2.06
C GLU A 68 8.82 -1.02 -3.15
N PHE A 69 8.95 -2.34 -2.94
CA PHE A 69 8.37 -3.32 -3.87
C PHE A 69 6.85 -3.18 -3.94
N LEU A 70 6.15 -3.11 -2.80
CA LEU A 70 4.69 -2.94 -2.76
C LEU A 70 4.25 -1.66 -3.48
N LEU A 71 4.93 -0.55 -3.26
CA LEU A 71 4.61 0.73 -3.90
C LEU A 71 4.80 0.66 -5.42
N ARG A 72 5.87 -0.01 -5.91
CA ARG A 72 6.04 -0.25 -7.35
C ARG A 72 4.94 -1.13 -7.94
N GLU A 73 4.55 -2.20 -7.24
CA GLU A 73 3.45 -3.06 -7.68
C GLU A 73 2.12 -2.30 -7.70
N CYS A 74 1.87 -1.44 -6.71
CA CYS A 74 0.69 -0.54 -6.72
C CYS A 74 0.67 0.34 -7.97
N LYS A 75 1.80 0.93 -8.36
CA LYS A 75 1.88 1.74 -9.59
C LYS A 75 1.58 0.92 -10.84
N LYS A 76 2.10 -0.30 -10.94
CA LYS A 76 1.84 -1.21 -12.06
C LYS A 76 0.36 -1.57 -12.18
N GLU A 77 -0.32 -1.75 -11.04
CA GLU A 77 -1.76 -2.02 -10.99
C GLU A 77 -2.64 -0.77 -11.19
N GLY A 78 -2.05 0.40 -11.39
CA GLY A 78 -2.76 1.65 -11.63
C GLY A 78 -3.30 2.31 -10.36
N PHE A 79 -2.83 1.92 -9.17
CA PHE A 79 -3.19 2.57 -7.92
C PHE A 79 -2.60 3.98 -7.84
N LYS A 80 -3.26 4.83 -7.07
CA LYS A 80 -2.80 6.19 -6.82
C LYS A 80 -2.03 6.26 -5.51
N LEU A 81 -0.81 6.78 -5.58
CA LEU A 81 0.05 6.92 -4.42
C LEU A 81 -0.06 8.33 -3.83
N ILE A 82 -0.21 8.40 -2.51
CA ILE A 82 -0.24 9.64 -1.75
C ILE A 82 0.95 9.65 -0.79
N LEU A 83 1.90 10.53 -1.00
CA LEU A 83 2.97 10.75 -0.05
C LEU A 83 2.45 11.58 1.13
N PHE A 84 2.49 11.02 2.35
CA PHE A 84 2.26 11.73 3.58
C PHE A 84 3.59 11.97 4.28
N THR A 85 3.94 13.22 4.52
CA THR A 85 5.20 13.60 5.16
C THR A 85 5.04 14.88 5.95
N ALA A 86 5.78 14.98 7.05
CA ALA A 86 5.88 16.20 7.86
C ALA A 86 6.80 17.27 7.24
N LYS A 87 7.36 17.04 6.05
CA LYS A 87 8.13 18.06 5.33
C LYS A 87 7.21 19.17 4.85
N GLU A 88 7.63 20.42 5.03
CA GLU A 88 6.79 21.59 4.75
C GLU A 88 7.30 22.41 3.57
N THR A 89 8.62 22.47 3.37
CA THR A 89 9.19 23.28 2.30
C THR A 89 9.10 22.59 0.95
N ASN A 90 8.90 23.38 -0.12
CA ASN A 90 8.89 22.85 -1.48
C ASN A 90 10.18 22.10 -1.84
N GLU A 91 11.32 22.56 -1.32
CA GLU A 91 12.62 21.93 -1.58
C GLU A 91 12.69 20.54 -0.94
N GLU A 92 12.24 20.39 0.30
CA GLU A 92 12.19 19.08 0.97
C GLU A 92 11.20 18.14 0.28
N LEU A 93 10.01 18.63 -0.07
CA LEU A 93 9.00 17.85 -0.77
C LEU A 93 9.49 17.36 -2.13
N ASN A 94 10.16 18.23 -2.91
CA ASN A 94 10.74 17.86 -4.19
C ASN A 94 11.81 16.77 -4.03
N ARG A 95 12.67 16.85 -3.02
CA ARG A 95 13.65 15.79 -2.73
C ARG A 95 12.98 14.45 -2.42
N CYS A 96 11.88 14.46 -1.66
CA CYS A 96 11.13 13.23 -1.39
C CYS A 96 10.52 12.64 -2.68
N VAL A 97 9.94 13.49 -3.52
CA VAL A 97 9.37 13.07 -4.81
C VAL A 97 10.43 12.50 -5.74
N ASP A 98 11.56 13.19 -5.89
CA ASP A 98 12.67 12.73 -6.72
C ASP A 98 13.21 11.37 -6.23
N TYR A 99 13.36 11.21 -4.92
CA TYR A 99 13.76 9.94 -4.31
C TYR A 99 12.80 8.80 -4.68
N CYS A 100 11.50 9.03 -4.56
CA CYS A 100 10.47 8.04 -4.91
C CYS A 100 10.45 7.74 -6.42
N LYS A 101 10.57 8.78 -7.24
CA LYS A 101 10.59 8.68 -8.70
C LYS A 101 11.77 7.85 -9.20
N GLU A 102 12.97 8.10 -8.70
CA GLU A 102 14.19 7.34 -9.05
C GLU A 102 14.04 5.85 -8.73
N ARG A 103 13.17 5.48 -7.76
CA ARG A 103 12.90 4.11 -7.32
C ARG A 103 11.65 3.49 -7.92
N GLY A 104 10.96 4.21 -8.82
CA GLY A 104 9.84 3.70 -9.62
C GLY A 104 8.48 3.74 -8.91
N TYR A 105 8.32 4.56 -7.87
CA TYR A 105 7.04 4.78 -7.19
C TYR A 105 6.75 6.27 -6.93
N GLU A 106 6.88 7.08 -7.97
CA GLU A 106 6.52 8.50 -7.92
C GLU A 106 5.10 8.70 -7.37
N PRO A 107 4.90 9.52 -6.31
CA PRO A 107 3.58 9.80 -5.79
C PRO A 107 2.74 10.62 -6.78
N ASP A 108 1.43 10.35 -6.80
CA ASP A 108 0.46 11.12 -7.58
C ASP A 108 -0.01 12.36 -6.81
N PHE A 109 0.03 12.31 -5.48
CA PHE A 109 -0.41 13.38 -4.56
C PHE A 109 0.53 13.50 -3.36
N ILE A 110 0.59 14.69 -2.76
CA ILE A 110 1.41 14.98 -1.58
C ILE A 110 0.54 15.67 -0.53
N ASN A 111 0.49 15.11 0.67
CA ASN A 111 -0.18 15.69 1.85
C ASN A 111 -1.61 16.18 1.60
N MET A 112 -2.34 15.49 0.72
CA MET A 112 -3.70 15.87 0.37
C MET A 112 -4.64 14.67 0.25
N SER A 113 -5.93 14.93 0.41
CA SER A 113 -6.99 13.98 0.15
C SER A 113 -7.53 14.19 -1.28
N PRO A 114 -7.34 13.25 -2.21
CA PRO A 114 -7.68 13.48 -3.62
C PRO A 114 -9.18 13.47 -3.92
N VAL A 115 -10.00 12.89 -3.05
CA VAL A 115 -11.44 12.67 -3.32
C VAL A 115 -12.38 13.38 -2.34
N MET A 116 -11.89 13.82 -1.17
CA MET A 116 -12.71 14.46 -0.15
C MET A 116 -11.99 15.66 0.47
N ASN A 117 -12.66 16.80 0.51
CA ASN A 117 -12.15 17.98 1.20
C ASN A 117 -12.56 17.94 2.68
N THR A 118 -11.96 17.03 3.44
CA THR A 118 -12.21 16.82 4.86
C THR A 118 -10.92 16.94 5.66
N LYS A 119 -11.03 17.25 6.97
CA LYS A 119 -9.86 17.30 7.86
C LYS A 119 -9.18 15.95 8.02
N LYS A 120 -9.95 14.85 8.00
CA LYS A 120 -9.42 13.49 7.96
C LYS A 120 -9.04 13.17 6.51
N PRO A 121 -7.77 12.90 6.20
CA PRO A 121 -7.36 12.53 4.86
C PRO A 121 -7.98 11.19 4.45
N TYR A 122 -8.38 11.08 3.19
CA TYR A 122 -8.90 9.83 2.63
C TYR A 122 -7.79 9.03 1.96
N TYR A 123 -7.75 7.77 2.29
CA TYR A 123 -6.96 6.73 1.63
C TYR A 123 -7.64 5.36 1.88
N ASN A 124 -7.37 4.39 1.02
CA ASN A 124 -7.86 3.03 1.23
C ASN A 124 -6.97 2.27 2.23
N ILE A 125 -5.65 2.51 2.16
CA ILE A 125 -4.66 1.93 3.08
C ILE A 125 -3.50 2.90 3.31
N LEU A 126 -2.90 2.87 4.50
CA LEU A 126 -1.73 3.67 4.90
C LEU A 126 -0.56 2.75 5.25
N LEU A 127 0.59 2.99 4.64
CA LEU A 127 1.88 2.39 4.99
C LEU A 127 2.69 3.43 5.78
N ASP A 128 2.84 3.21 7.09
CA ASP A 128 3.49 4.15 7.99
C ASP A 128 4.12 3.38 9.16
N ASP A 129 5.40 3.63 9.46
CA ASP A 129 6.14 2.97 10.53
C ASP A 129 5.50 3.12 11.91
N ARG A 130 4.69 4.19 12.10
CA ARG A 130 3.95 4.48 13.32
C ARG A 130 2.49 4.03 13.32
N ALA A 131 2.01 3.49 12.20
CA ALA A 131 0.61 3.10 12.01
C ALA A 131 0.42 1.62 11.65
N GLY A 132 1.23 0.73 12.22
CA GLY A 132 1.11 -0.72 11.99
C GLY A 132 1.55 -1.15 10.59
N LEU A 133 2.72 -0.69 10.15
CA LEU A 133 3.27 -0.95 8.81
C LEU A 133 3.24 -2.43 8.42
N ASP A 134 3.61 -3.34 9.31
CA ASP A 134 3.63 -4.77 9.04
C ASP A 134 2.24 -5.31 8.66
N SER A 135 1.22 -4.95 9.43
CA SER A 135 -0.16 -5.35 9.14
C SER A 135 -0.68 -4.76 7.84
N ALA A 136 -0.44 -3.47 7.60
CA ALA A 136 -0.86 -2.80 6.37
C ALA A 136 -0.15 -3.37 5.14
N ALA A 137 1.16 -3.60 5.21
CA ALA A 137 1.94 -4.20 4.14
C ALA A 137 1.47 -5.63 3.82
N THR A 138 1.14 -6.41 4.84
CA THR A 138 0.60 -7.77 4.69
C THR A 138 -0.76 -7.74 3.97
N VAL A 139 -1.70 -6.92 4.42
CA VAL A 139 -3.02 -6.78 3.77
C VAL A 139 -2.86 -6.34 2.31
N LEU A 140 -2.03 -5.33 2.05
CA LEU A 140 -1.81 -4.83 0.69
C LEU A 140 -1.18 -5.89 -0.23
N SER A 141 -0.26 -6.71 0.28
CA SER A 141 0.34 -7.80 -0.49
C SER A 141 -0.69 -8.83 -0.93
N PHE A 142 -1.65 -9.19 -0.07
CA PHE A 142 -2.74 -10.10 -0.42
C PHE A 142 -3.70 -9.50 -1.45
N VAL A 143 -4.02 -8.21 -1.34
CA VAL A 143 -4.85 -7.50 -2.32
C VAL A 143 -4.19 -7.53 -3.70
N LEU A 144 -2.92 -7.17 -3.80
CA LEU A 144 -2.16 -7.20 -5.05
C LEU A 144 -2.12 -8.62 -5.66
N ALA A 145 -1.86 -9.63 -4.84
CA ALA A 145 -1.85 -11.02 -5.29
C ALA A 145 -3.22 -11.45 -5.86
N ARG A 146 -4.33 -11.10 -5.21
CA ARG A 146 -5.68 -11.40 -5.70
C ARG A 146 -6.01 -10.68 -7.01
N ILE A 147 -5.65 -9.40 -7.14
CA ILE A 147 -5.85 -8.62 -8.36
C ILE A 147 -5.06 -9.23 -9.52
N GLN A 148 -3.78 -9.56 -9.30
CA GLN A 148 -2.94 -10.19 -10.32
C GLN A 148 -3.47 -11.56 -10.75
N SER A 149 -4.00 -12.36 -9.80
CA SER A 149 -4.66 -13.63 -10.10
C SER A 149 -5.92 -13.45 -10.96
N LYS A 150 -6.80 -12.50 -10.61
CA LYS A 150 -8.00 -12.17 -11.40
C LYS A 150 -7.64 -11.75 -12.84
N ARG A 151 -6.60 -10.91 -13.02
CA ARG A 151 -6.18 -10.45 -14.36
C ARG A 151 -5.70 -11.61 -15.22
N LYS A 152 -4.87 -12.52 -14.67
CA LYS A 152 -4.39 -13.70 -15.40
C LYS A 152 -5.53 -14.63 -15.85
N GLN A 153 -6.57 -14.80 -15.03
CA GLN A 153 -7.73 -15.60 -15.39
C GLN A 153 -8.53 -14.99 -16.55
N ASN A 154 -8.65 -13.65 -16.57
CA ASN A 154 -9.37 -12.94 -17.64
C ASN A 154 -8.61 -12.96 -18.98
N GLU A 155 -7.27 -13.01 -18.98
CA GLU A 155 -6.45 -13.09 -20.19
C GLU A 155 -6.47 -14.47 -20.84
N GLN A 156 -6.94 -15.50 -20.13
CA GLN A 156 -7.02 -16.89 -20.61
C GLN A 156 -8.41 -17.25 -21.17
N GLN A 157 -9.37 -16.35 -21.12
CA GLN A 157 -10.73 -16.48 -21.67
C GLN A 157 -10.87 -15.71 -22.99
#